data_4ed5b0d53c2c0334b9b3ed28bbe2eb35
#
_entry.id   4ed5b0d53c2c0334b9b3ed28bbe2eb35
#
_cell.length_a   1.000
_cell.length_b   1.000
_cell.length_c   1.000
_cell.angle_alpha   90.00
_cell.angle_beta   90.00
_cell.angle_gamma   90.00
#
_symmetry.space_group_name_H-M   'P 1'
#
loop_
_entity.id
_entity.type
_entity.pdbx_description
1 polymer ?
#
loop_
_entity_poly.entity_id
_entity_poly.type
_entity_poly.pdbx_seq_one_letter_code
_entity_poly.pdbx_strand_id
1 'polypeptide(L)'
;KVVENINILWSNCCKRAKLDKNLINPHTVASFGLAGARYQKSRRYLNKKLNFFKKLIISTDGYIALAGASTSKSIGVLNIGTGVVAHFMNKNKISQQLSGWGFPYGDKGGGWWIGLKMIQATLRAIDGYNNNGDIIIKKTLNIIGKKDLKILNWISKSESRKLAKLSKAFFSLKSKSFIHNTILKEGVDEIEMILKYMIEEKKIRKIFLLGSISKFYINYIKKKYLKYLINEEINPLLGALRIAKKDFPLEVLINDKKIH
;
A
#
# COMPACT_ATOMS: atom_id res chain seq x y z
N LYS A 1 -3.59 21.15 1.50
CA LYS A 1 -4.25 20.01 2.20
C LYS A 1 -3.30 19.24 3.13
N VAL A 2 -2.13 18.67 2.67
CA VAL A 2 -1.22 17.91 3.57
C VAL A 2 -0.62 18.80 4.64
N VAL A 3 -0.04 19.94 4.28
CA VAL A 3 0.53 20.92 5.23
C VAL A 3 -0.52 21.42 6.22
N GLU A 4 -1.70 21.72 5.76
CA GLU A 4 -2.83 22.15 6.56
C GLU A 4 -3.23 21.08 7.60
N ASN A 5 -3.38 19.83 7.15
CA ASN A 5 -3.66 18.72 8.04
C ASN A 5 -2.58 18.53 9.12
N ILE A 6 -1.30 18.66 8.76
CA ILE A 6 -0.18 18.57 9.69
C ILE A 6 -0.28 19.70 10.73
N ASN A 7 -0.57 20.93 10.28
CA ASN A 7 -0.71 22.07 11.18
C ASN A 7 -1.88 21.91 12.18
N ILE A 8 -3.02 21.39 11.70
CA ILE A 8 -4.19 21.10 12.54
C ILE A 8 -3.84 20.02 13.57
N LEU A 9 -3.25 18.89 13.12
CA LEU A 9 -2.84 17.81 14.01
C LEU A 9 -1.85 18.27 15.08
N TRP A 10 -0.84 19.04 14.67
CA TRP A 10 0.17 19.58 15.58
C TRP A 10 -0.45 20.53 16.61
N SER A 11 -1.30 21.46 16.17
CA SER A 11 -2.03 22.36 17.08
C SER A 11 -2.87 21.59 18.10
N ASN A 12 -3.56 20.52 17.66
CA ASN A 12 -4.33 19.66 18.56
C ASN A 12 -3.44 18.90 19.56
N CYS A 13 -2.26 18.44 19.13
CA CYS A 13 -1.30 17.80 20.04
C CYS A 13 -0.81 18.78 21.12
N CYS A 14 -0.42 20.00 20.73
CA CYS A 14 -0.01 21.03 21.67
C CYS A 14 -1.11 21.37 22.68
N LYS A 15 -2.34 21.57 22.19
CA LYS A 15 -3.50 21.85 23.05
C LYS A 15 -3.75 20.74 24.07
N ARG A 16 -3.71 19.48 23.64
CA ARG A 16 -3.89 18.32 24.53
C ARG A 16 -2.78 18.20 25.57
N ALA A 17 -1.55 18.51 25.17
CA ALA A 17 -0.39 18.49 26.07
C ALA A 17 -0.27 19.74 26.96
N LYS A 18 -1.15 20.73 26.80
CA LYS A 18 -1.10 22.03 27.47
C LYS A 18 0.23 22.77 27.24
N LEU A 19 0.77 22.69 26.01
CA LEU A 19 2.03 23.30 25.62
C LEU A 19 1.75 24.47 24.66
N ASP A 20 2.51 25.56 24.83
CA ASP A 20 2.50 26.64 23.84
C ASP A 20 3.24 26.21 22.58
N LYS A 21 2.49 26.21 21.47
CA LYS A 21 3.00 25.79 20.17
C LYS A 21 4.22 26.60 19.72
N ASN A 22 4.22 27.91 19.96
CA ASN A 22 5.30 28.79 19.51
C ASN A 22 6.59 28.53 20.30
N LEU A 23 6.45 28.28 21.59
CA LEU A 23 7.59 27.99 22.45
C LEU A 23 8.23 26.64 22.15
N ILE A 24 7.43 25.61 21.83
CA ILE A 24 7.98 24.26 21.63
C ILE A 24 8.39 23.94 20.20
N ASN A 25 7.90 24.69 19.21
CA ASN A 25 8.26 24.46 17.79
C ASN A 25 9.78 24.34 17.57
N PRO A 26 10.62 25.29 18.07
CA PRO A 26 12.07 25.26 17.85
C PRO A 26 12.77 24.11 18.59
N HIS A 27 12.08 23.42 19.49
CA HIS A 27 12.63 22.31 20.29
C HIS A 27 12.11 20.95 19.84
N THR A 28 11.14 20.92 18.90
CA THR A 28 10.45 19.71 18.48
C THR A 28 11.12 19.02 17.32
N VAL A 29 11.35 17.72 17.47
CA VAL A 29 11.69 16.80 16.35
C VAL A 29 10.40 16.16 15.87
N ALA A 30 10.01 16.44 14.62
CA ALA A 30 8.81 15.87 14.01
C ALA A 30 9.16 14.80 12.97
N SER A 31 8.47 13.67 13.02
CA SER A 31 8.64 12.57 12.05
C SER A 31 7.31 12.19 11.43
N PHE A 32 7.23 12.24 10.11
CA PHE A 32 6.02 11.95 9.34
C PHE A 32 6.25 10.85 8.30
N GLY A 33 5.31 9.91 8.24
CA GLY A 33 5.21 8.95 7.15
C GLY A 33 4.09 9.36 6.20
N LEU A 34 4.42 9.66 4.97
CA LEU A 34 3.48 10.24 4.02
C LEU A 34 3.49 9.50 2.70
N ALA A 35 2.29 9.15 2.21
CA ALA A 35 2.13 8.70 0.84
C ALA A 35 2.66 9.78 -0.12
N GLY A 36 3.42 9.36 -1.13
CA GLY A 36 4.06 10.31 -2.08
C GLY A 36 5.35 10.97 -1.58
N ALA A 37 5.81 10.71 -0.34
CA ALA A 37 7.10 11.18 0.15
C ALA A 37 8.31 10.55 -0.58
N ARG A 38 8.08 9.61 -1.49
CA ARG A 38 9.09 9.06 -2.39
C ARG A 38 9.70 10.14 -3.30
N TYR A 39 8.89 11.13 -3.68
CA TYR A 39 9.34 12.21 -4.57
C TYR A 39 10.11 13.28 -3.79
N GLN A 40 11.35 13.53 -4.20
CA GLN A 40 12.21 14.54 -3.56
C GLN A 40 11.58 15.95 -3.59
N LYS A 41 10.87 16.29 -4.67
CA LYS A 41 10.14 17.55 -4.79
C LYS A 41 9.10 17.73 -3.67
N SER A 42 8.36 16.65 -3.34
CA SER A 42 7.38 16.68 -2.25
C SER A 42 8.05 16.89 -0.89
N ARG A 43 9.17 16.21 -0.62
CA ARG A 43 9.94 16.40 0.62
C ARG A 43 10.49 17.82 0.74
N ARG A 44 11.07 18.38 -0.32
CA ARG A 44 11.56 19.77 -0.35
C ARG A 44 10.44 20.77 -0.07
N TYR A 45 9.28 20.59 -0.69
CA TYR A 45 8.11 21.44 -0.46
C TYR A 45 7.66 21.40 1.01
N LEU A 46 7.56 20.21 1.60
CA LEU A 46 7.16 20.05 3.00
C LEU A 46 8.19 20.65 3.95
N ASN A 47 9.49 20.43 3.73
CA ASN A 47 10.54 21.02 4.53
C ASN A 47 10.48 22.55 4.51
N LYS A 48 10.20 23.16 3.35
CA LYS A 48 10.04 24.62 3.25
C LYS A 48 8.80 25.14 4.00
N LYS A 49 7.70 24.39 3.99
CA LYS A 49 6.43 24.81 4.62
C LYS A 49 6.32 24.50 6.12
N LEU A 50 7.14 23.59 6.64
CA LEU A 50 7.13 23.13 8.02
C LEU A 50 8.49 23.38 8.70
N ASN A 51 9.16 24.46 8.33
CA ASN A 51 10.50 24.84 8.78
C ASN A 51 10.57 25.33 10.23
N PHE A 52 9.43 25.43 10.90
CA PHE A 52 9.34 25.85 12.29
C PHE A 52 9.72 24.75 13.29
N PHE A 53 9.77 23.49 12.87
CA PHE A 53 10.29 22.40 13.71
C PHE A 53 11.82 22.46 13.80
N LYS A 54 12.39 22.13 14.99
CA LYS A 54 13.84 21.95 15.16
C LYS A 54 14.42 21.00 14.14
N LYS A 55 13.72 19.91 13.89
CA LYS A 55 14.05 18.91 12.87
C LYS A 55 12.80 18.28 12.32
N LEU A 56 12.72 18.23 10.99
CA LEU A 56 11.64 17.57 10.28
C LEU A 56 12.20 16.34 9.56
N ILE A 57 11.62 15.18 9.85
CA ILE A 57 11.94 13.91 9.21
C ILE A 57 10.73 13.48 8.40
N ILE A 58 10.91 13.31 7.10
CA ILE A 58 9.85 12.88 6.20
C ILE A 58 10.26 11.54 5.58
N SER A 59 9.47 10.52 5.84
CA SER A 59 9.63 9.17 5.29
C SER A 59 8.38 8.77 4.50
N THR A 60 8.49 7.72 3.71
CA THR A 60 7.31 7.09 3.12
C THR A 60 6.47 6.41 4.19
N ASP A 61 5.19 6.28 3.95
CA ASP A 61 4.26 5.54 4.82
C ASP A 61 4.68 4.08 5.02
N GLY A 62 5.16 3.42 3.95
CA GLY A 62 5.70 2.08 4.04
C GLY A 62 6.97 1.98 4.87
N TYR A 63 7.83 2.99 4.84
CA TYR A 63 9.05 2.99 5.64
C TYR A 63 8.78 3.14 7.15
N ILE A 64 7.84 4.00 7.53
CA ILE A 64 7.44 4.07 8.94
C ILE A 64 6.70 2.81 9.41
N ALA A 65 5.95 2.14 8.53
CA ALA A 65 5.37 0.83 8.83
C ALA A 65 6.48 -0.21 9.07
N LEU A 66 7.52 -0.22 8.23
CA LEU A 66 8.69 -1.07 8.41
C LEU A 66 9.38 -0.82 9.76
N ALA A 67 9.61 0.44 10.12
CA ALA A 67 10.19 0.82 11.42
C ALA A 67 9.28 0.47 12.60
N GLY A 68 7.96 0.48 12.38
CA GLY A 68 6.95 0.09 13.38
C GLY A 68 6.88 -1.42 13.60
N ALA A 69 7.17 -2.20 12.56
CA ALA A 69 7.06 -3.65 12.58
C ALA A 69 8.08 -4.30 13.53
N SER A 70 9.33 -3.89 13.47
CA SER A 70 10.39 -4.50 14.29
C SER A 70 11.66 -3.65 14.28
N THR A 71 12.52 -3.87 15.27
CA THR A 71 13.90 -3.37 15.31
C THR A 71 14.90 -4.32 14.66
N SER A 72 14.43 -5.49 14.17
CA SER A 72 15.26 -6.48 13.49
C SER A 72 15.89 -5.91 12.21
N LYS A 73 17.11 -6.36 11.90
CA LYS A 73 17.85 -5.91 10.71
C LYS A 73 17.44 -6.61 9.40
N SER A 74 16.56 -7.60 9.44
CA SER A 74 16.13 -8.36 8.26
C SER A 74 14.63 -8.53 8.28
N ILE A 75 13.93 -7.45 7.95
CA ILE A 75 12.47 -7.36 8.02
C ILE A 75 11.89 -6.81 6.74
N GLY A 76 10.64 -7.15 6.50
CA GLY A 76 9.84 -6.58 5.43
C GLY A 76 8.40 -6.34 5.87
N VAL A 77 7.73 -5.48 5.16
CA VAL A 77 6.28 -5.30 5.18
C VAL A 77 5.76 -5.45 3.76
N LEU A 78 4.67 -6.19 3.61
CA LEU A 78 3.95 -6.35 2.35
C LEU A 78 2.52 -5.87 2.57
N ASN A 79 2.20 -4.74 1.98
CA ASN A 79 0.87 -4.14 2.07
C ASN A 79 0.06 -4.48 0.82
N ILE A 80 -1.04 -5.23 0.99
CA ILE A 80 -1.98 -5.62 -0.07
C ILE A 80 -3.35 -5.03 0.27
N GLY A 81 -3.60 -3.85 -0.25
CA GLY A 81 -4.83 -3.08 -0.05
C GLY A 81 -5.40 -2.62 -1.38
N THR A 82 -5.67 -1.32 -1.54
CA THR A 82 -6.05 -0.75 -2.84
C THR A 82 -5.02 -1.07 -3.92
N GLY A 83 -3.73 -0.96 -3.60
CA GLY A 83 -2.60 -1.40 -4.42
C GLY A 83 -1.77 -2.46 -3.71
N VAL A 84 -0.57 -2.72 -4.23
CA VAL A 84 0.43 -3.62 -3.65
C VAL A 84 1.76 -2.90 -3.54
N VAL A 85 2.34 -2.90 -2.35
CA VAL A 85 3.67 -2.34 -2.12
C VAL A 85 4.37 -3.14 -1.03
N ALA A 86 5.64 -3.45 -1.26
CA ALA A 86 6.51 -4.03 -0.25
C ALA A 86 7.65 -3.08 0.10
N HIS A 87 7.97 -3.02 1.38
CA HIS A 87 9.19 -2.38 1.87
C HIS A 87 9.96 -3.40 2.69
N PHE A 88 11.27 -3.41 2.55
CA PHE A 88 12.11 -4.25 3.38
C PHE A 88 13.44 -3.57 3.70
N MET A 89 14.07 -4.05 4.75
CA MET A 89 15.43 -3.68 5.13
C MET A 89 16.24 -4.97 5.34
N ASN A 90 17.38 -5.07 4.69
CA ASN A 90 18.27 -6.21 4.83
C ASN A 90 19.21 -6.06 6.05
N LYS A 91 20.03 -7.08 6.31
CA LYS A 91 21.00 -7.09 7.44
C LYS A 91 21.98 -5.91 7.40
N ASN A 92 22.28 -5.38 6.22
CA ASN A 92 23.20 -4.25 6.02
C ASN A 92 22.50 -2.89 6.17
N LYS A 93 21.28 -2.86 6.72
CA LYS A 93 20.44 -1.66 6.87
C LYS A 93 20.09 -0.97 5.54
N ILE A 94 20.21 -1.66 4.42
CA ILE A 94 19.77 -1.16 3.12
C ILE A 94 18.28 -1.40 3.01
N SER A 95 17.51 -0.32 2.88
CA SER A 95 16.08 -0.37 2.65
C SER A 95 15.76 -0.30 1.16
N GLN A 96 14.70 -1.00 0.76
CA GLN A 96 14.21 -0.97 -0.61
C GLN A 96 12.69 -1.06 -0.63
N GLN A 97 12.07 -0.36 -1.58
CA GLN A 97 10.67 -0.53 -1.95
C GLN A 97 10.58 -1.38 -3.22
N LEU A 98 9.61 -2.31 -3.24
CA LEU A 98 9.21 -3.08 -4.41
C LEU A 98 7.75 -2.79 -4.72
N SER A 99 7.39 -2.78 -6.00
CA SER A 99 6.04 -2.43 -6.44
C SER A 99 5.62 -1.03 -5.95
N GLY A 100 4.35 -0.76 -5.78
CA GLY A 100 3.88 0.55 -5.34
C GLY A 100 4.04 1.65 -6.38
N TRP A 101 4.00 1.31 -7.67
CA TRP A 101 4.05 2.27 -8.78
C TRP A 101 2.72 2.97 -8.99
N GLY A 102 1.64 2.39 -8.43
CA GLY A 102 0.31 2.97 -8.47
C GLY A 102 -0.47 2.68 -9.74
N PHE A 103 -1.71 3.16 -9.72
CA PHE A 103 -2.63 3.12 -10.85
C PHE A 103 -2.17 4.04 -11.97
N PRO A 104 -2.33 3.67 -13.25
CA PRO A 104 -2.96 2.42 -13.73
C PRO A 104 -1.96 1.30 -14.11
N TYR A 105 -0.68 1.43 -13.83
CA TYR A 105 0.34 0.55 -14.40
C TYR A 105 0.96 -0.42 -13.41
N GLY A 106 0.99 -0.08 -12.12
CA GLY A 106 1.61 -0.89 -11.08
C GLY A 106 0.60 -1.67 -10.24
N ASP A 107 1.06 -2.20 -9.12
CA ASP A 107 0.25 -2.74 -8.02
C ASP A 107 -0.65 -3.93 -8.40
N LYS A 108 -0.20 -4.76 -9.34
CA LYS A 108 -0.90 -5.99 -9.73
C LYS A 108 -1.16 -6.86 -8.49
N GLY A 109 -2.33 -7.48 -8.43
CA GLY A 109 -2.79 -8.21 -7.26
C GLY A 109 -3.48 -7.33 -6.19
N GLY A 110 -3.40 -5.99 -6.29
CA GLY A 110 -4.13 -5.08 -5.42
C GLY A 110 -5.61 -4.97 -5.75
N GLY A 111 -6.36 -4.34 -4.86
CA GLY A 111 -7.82 -4.23 -5.00
C GLY A 111 -8.28 -3.53 -6.26
N TRP A 112 -7.60 -2.46 -6.68
CA TRP A 112 -7.95 -1.76 -7.91
C TRP A 112 -7.70 -2.62 -9.15
N TRP A 113 -6.60 -3.40 -9.15
CA TRP A 113 -6.29 -4.30 -10.26
C TRP A 113 -7.32 -5.43 -10.38
N ILE A 114 -7.73 -6.03 -9.25
CA ILE A 114 -8.83 -7.02 -9.23
C ILE A 114 -10.09 -6.40 -9.80
N GLY A 115 -10.48 -5.20 -9.35
CA GLY A 115 -11.65 -4.51 -9.85
C GLY A 115 -11.58 -4.19 -11.35
N LEU A 116 -10.41 -3.80 -11.85
CA LEU A 116 -10.18 -3.59 -13.27
C LEU A 116 -10.38 -4.89 -14.07
N LYS A 117 -9.82 -6.01 -13.61
CA LYS A 117 -10.00 -7.32 -14.25
C LYS A 117 -11.46 -7.78 -14.26
N MET A 118 -12.20 -7.53 -13.18
CA MET A 118 -13.64 -7.80 -13.13
C MET A 118 -14.40 -6.99 -14.19
N ILE A 119 -14.10 -5.70 -14.33
CA ILE A 119 -14.71 -4.86 -15.36
C ILE A 119 -14.35 -5.33 -16.76
N GLN A 120 -13.08 -5.58 -17.03
CA GLN A 120 -12.63 -6.07 -18.34
C GLN A 120 -13.32 -7.37 -18.74
N ALA A 121 -13.46 -8.32 -17.79
CA ALA A 121 -14.21 -9.56 -18.04
C ALA A 121 -15.70 -9.28 -18.33
N THR A 122 -16.29 -8.32 -17.62
CA THR A 122 -17.69 -7.94 -17.81
C THR A 122 -17.94 -7.28 -19.17
N LEU A 123 -17.05 -6.37 -19.61
CA LEU A 123 -17.15 -5.74 -20.92
C LEU A 123 -17.02 -6.77 -22.04
N ARG A 124 -16.06 -7.69 -21.96
CA ARG A 124 -15.94 -8.80 -22.91
C ARG A 124 -17.19 -9.67 -22.98
N ALA A 125 -17.89 -9.85 -21.86
CA ALA A 125 -19.15 -10.60 -21.85
C ALA A 125 -20.28 -9.82 -22.54
N ILE A 126 -20.35 -8.51 -22.34
CA ILE A 126 -21.30 -7.63 -23.03
C ILE A 126 -21.05 -7.68 -24.53
N ASP A 127 -19.80 -7.68 -24.95
CA ASP A 127 -19.39 -7.79 -26.36
C ASP A 127 -19.54 -9.23 -26.95
N GLY A 128 -19.97 -10.20 -26.12
CA GLY A 128 -20.22 -11.58 -26.57
C GLY A 128 -18.99 -12.51 -26.52
N TYR A 129 -17.81 -12.04 -26.06
CA TYR A 129 -16.57 -12.87 -25.99
C TYR A 129 -16.54 -13.81 -24.79
N ASN A 130 -17.27 -13.54 -23.72
CA ASN A 130 -17.28 -14.33 -22.49
C ASN A 130 -18.68 -14.83 -22.13
N ASN A 131 -18.74 -15.85 -21.25
CA ASN A 131 -20.01 -16.37 -20.75
C ASN A 131 -20.69 -15.34 -19.81
N ASN A 132 -21.80 -14.78 -20.23
CA ASN A 132 -22.63 -13.84 -19.46
C ASN A 132 -23.21 -14.43 -18.17
N GLY A 133 -23.24 -15.75 -18.03
CA GLY A 133 -23.71 -16.47 -16.84
C GLY A 133 -22.73 -16.48 -15.67
N ASP A 134 -21.46 -16.07 -15.88
CA ASP A 134 -20.44 -16.09 -14.84
C ASP A 134 -20.79 -15.21 -13.65
N ILE A 135 -20.52 -15.71 -12.45
CA ILE A 135 -20.87 -15.03 -11.19
C ILE A 135 -20.11 -13.71 -11.02
N ILE A 136 -18.87 -13.61 -11.52
CA ILE A 136 -18.08 -12.36 -11.50
C ILE A 136 -18.78 -11.28 -12.32
N ILE A 137 -19.28 -11.63 -13.50
CA ILE A 137 -19.97 -10.71 -14.40
C ILE A 137 -21.26 -10.22 -13.76
N LYS A 138 -22.09 -11.14 -13.24
CA LYS A 138 -23.35 -10.79 -12.54
C LYS A 138 -23.08 -9.87 -11.35
N LYS A 139 -22.06 -10.14 -10.53
CA LYS A 139 -21.70 -9.31 -9.38
C LYS A 139 -21.19 -7.94 -9.81
N THR A 140 -20.38 -7.88 -10.86
CA THR A 140 -19.86 -6.61 -11.39
C THR A 140 -21.01 -5.75 -11.91
N LEU A 141 -21.89 -6.30 -12.75
CA LEU A 141 -23.06 -5.58 -13.30
C LEU A 141 -24.02 -5.06 -12.21
N ASN A 142 -24.18 -5.80 -11.12
CA ASN A 142 -24.99 -5.32 -9.98
C ASN A 142 -24.39 -4.07 -9.31
N ILE A 143 -23.07 -3.85 -9.40
CA ILE A 143 -22.37 -2.70 -8.79
C ILE A 143 -22.28 -1.53 -9.78
N ILE A 144 -21.89 -1.81 -11.05
CA ILE A 144 -21.63 -0.76 -12.05
C ILE A 144 -22.88 -0.35 -12.85
N GLY A 145 -23.89 -1.21 -12.87
CA GLY A 145 -25.12 -1.05 -13.65
C GLY A 145 -25.19 -2.05 -14.80
N LYS A 146 -26.41 -2.17 -15.38
CA LYS A 146 -26.73 -3.14 -16.46
C LYS A 146 -26.99 -2.47 -17.81
N LYS A 147 -27.16 -1.15 -17.84
CA LYS A 147 -27.41 -0.35 -19.05
C LYS A 147 -26.09 0.32 -19.46
N ASP A 148 -25.84 0.36 -20.76
CA ASP A 148 -24.58 0.90 -21.34
C ASP A 148 -24.22 2.29 -20.82
N LEU A 149 -25.17 3.21 -20.79
CA LEU A 149 -24.96 4.56 -20.26
C LEU A 149 -24.52 4.57 -18.78
N LYS A 150 -25.08 3.64 -17.96
CA LYS A 150 -24.66 3.53 -16.54
C LYS A 150 -23.25 2.98 -16.43
N ILE A 151 -22.92 1.98 -17.23
CA ILE A 151 -21.59 1.38 -17.27
C ILE A 151 -20.55 2.41 -17.71
N LEU A 152 -20.79 3.11 -18.83
CA LEU A 152 -19.90 4.16 -19.35
C LEU A 152 -19.70 5.28 -18.33
N ASN A 153 -20.76 5.77 -17.69
CA ASN A 153 -20.66 6.80 -16.65
C ASN A 153 -19.91 6.30 -15.41
N TRP A 154 -20.03 5.02 -15.08
CA TRP A 154 -19.29 4.44 -13.96
C TRP A 154 -17.81 4.34 -14.27
N ILE A 155 -17.43 3.88 -15.46
CA ILE A 155 -16.04 3.72 -15.93
C ILE A 155 -15.35 5.08 -16.07
N SER A 156 -15.99 6.05 -16.71
CA SER A 156 -15.39 7.38 -16.94
C SER A 156 -15.00 8.12 -15.66
N LYS A 157 -15.67 7.80 -14.54
CA LYS A 157 -15.39 8.35 -13.21
C LYS A 157 -14.63 7.38 -12.31
N SER A 158 -13.94 6.39 -12.90
CA SER A 158 -13.29 5.35 -12.11
C SER A 158 -11.87 5.76 -11.74
N GLU A 159 -11.63 5.79 -10.42
CA GLU A 159 -10.32 5.96 -9.80
C GLU A 159 -9.92 4.66 -9.10
N SER A 160 -8.64 4.54 -8.73
CA SER A 160 -8.10 3.35 -8.06
C SER A 160 -8.93 2.91 -6.84
N ARG A 161 -9.37 3.85 -6.01
CA ARG A 161 -10.20 3.55 -4.82
C ARG A 161 -11.58 3.02 -5.17
N LYS A 162 -12.19 3.53 -6.25
CA LYS A 162 -13.49 3.09 -6.73
C LYS A 162 -13.42 1.67 -7.29
N LEU A 163 -12.39 1.40 -8.10
CA LEU A 163 -12.09 0.06 -8.60
C LEU A 163 -11.84 -0.93 -7.46
N ALA A 164 -11.04 -0.54 -6.45
CA ALA A 164 -10.73 -1.38 -5.31
C ALA A 164 -11.96 -1.84 -4.50
N LYS A 165 -13.07 -1.10 -4.54
CA LYS A 165 -14.32 -1.52 -3.89
C LYS A 165 -14.87 -2.83 -4.48
N LEU A 166 -14.63 -3.10 -5.77
CA LEU A 166 -15.05 -4.34 -6.43
C LEU A 166 -14.34 -5.57 -5.84
N SER A 167 -13.11 -5.42 -5.34
CA SER A 167 -12.38 -6.55 -4.75
C SER A 167 -13.09 -7.15 -3.53
N LYS A 168 -13.89 -6.39 -2.80
CA LYS A 168 -14.72 -6.91 -1.70
C LYS A 168 -15.74 -7.92 -2.22
N ALA A 169 -16.39 -7.59 -3.32
CA ALA A 169 -17.35 -8.51 -3.97
C ALA A 169 -16.63 -9.74 -4.51
N PHE A 170 -15.43 -9.58 -5.08
CA PHE A 170 -14.59 -10.67 -5.56
C PHE A 170 -14.28 -11.69 -4.46
N PHE A 171 -13.73 -11.24 -3.34
CA PHE A 171 -13.34 -12.13 -2.24
C PHE A 171 -14.53 -12.65 -1.41
N SER A 172 -15.72 -12.05 -1.53
CA SER A 172 -16.93 -12.56 -0.85
C SER A 172 -17.61 -13.72 -1.58
N LEU A 173 -17.15 -14.10 -2.76
CA LEU A 173 -17.76 -15.19 -3.54
C LEU A 173 -17.50 -16.54 -2.88
N LYS A 174 -18.56 -17.28 -2.61
CA LYS A 174 -18.48 -18.68 -2.11
C LYS A 174 -18.19 -19.65 -3.26
N SER A 175 -18.78 -19.41 -4.41
CA SER A 175 -18.59 -20.21 -5.63
C SER A 175 -17.52 -19.59 -6.51
N LYS A 176 -16.54 -20.38 -6.94
CA LYS A 176 -15.43 -19.95 -7.78
C LYS A 176 -15.71 -20.33 -9.22
N SER A 177 -15.73 -19.33 -10.10
CA SER A 177 -15.83 -19.53 -11.54
C SER A 177 -14.44 -19.57 -12.20
N PHE A 178 -14.41 -19.90 -13.49
CA PHE A 178 -13.19 -19.84 -14.28
C PHE A 178 -12.56 -18.45 -14.27
N ILE A 179 -13.37 -17.41 -14.48
CA ILE A 179 -12.91 -16.00 -14.45
C ILE A 179 -12.35 -15.65 -13.06
N HIS A 180 -13.05 -16.03 -11.98
CA HIS A 180 -12.58 -15.81 -10.62
C HIS A 180 -11.21 -16.47 -10.38
N ASN A 181 -11.08 -17.75 -10.75
CA ASN A 181 -9.84 -18.49 -10.54
C ASN A 181 -8.67 -17.92 -11.35
N THR A 182 -8.93 -17.46 -12.58
CA THR A 182 -7.91 -16.82 -13.42
C THR A 182 -7.39 -15.53 -12.79
N ILE A 183 -8.29 -14.64 -12.38
CA ILE A 183 -7.91 -13.36 -11.73
C ILE A 183 -7.16 -13.62 -10.42
N LEU A 184 -7.66 -14.56 -9.61
CA LEU A 184 -7.03 -14.92 -8.34
C LEU A 184 -5.61 -15.47 -8.55
N LYS A 185 -5.45 -16.40 -9.49
CA LYS A 185 -4.14 -16.98 -9.82
C LYS A 185 -3.14 -15.90 -10.26
N GLU A 186 -3.53 -15.04 -11.19
CA GLU A 186 -2.65 -13.93 -11.63
C GLU A 186 -2.22 -13.04 -10.46
N GLY A 187 -3.13 -12.75 -9.52
CA GLY A 187 -2.82 -11.96 -8.33
C GLY A 187 -1.88 -12.70 -7.38
N VAL A 188 -2.12 -13.99 -7.14
CA VAL A 188 -1.26 -14.84 -6.28
C VAL A 188 0.15 -14.94 -6.88
N ASP A 189 0.27 -15.18 -8.18
CA ASP A 189 1.56 -15.28 -8.86
C ASP A 189 2.39 -14.00 -8.69
N GLU A 190 1.75 -12.82 -8.75
CA GLU A 190 2.42 -11.54 -8.51
C GLU A 190 2.90 -11.40 -7.06
N ILE A 191 2.04 -11.73 -6.09
CA ILE A 191 2.41 -11.68 -4.66
C ILE A 191 3.55 -12.65 -4.36
N GLU A 192 3.50 -13.86 -4.91
CA GLU A 192 4.57 -14.85 -4.76
C GLU A 192 5.89 -14.40 -5.40
N MET A 193 5.85 -13.68 -6.52
CA MET A 193 7.05 -13.12 -7.14
C MET A 193 7.72 -12.09 -6.22
N ILE A 194 6.93 -11.21 -5.59
CA ILE A 194 7.42 -10.26 -4.59
C ILE A 194 8.03 -10.99 -3.39
N LEU A 195 7.33 -11.99 -2.85
CA LEU A 195 7.80 -12.80 -1.71
C LEU A 195 9.08 -13.55 -2.05
N LYS A 196 9.13 -14.18 -3.22
CA LYS A 196 10.33 -14.88 -3.71
C LYS A 196 11.55 -13.95 -3.70
N TYR A 197 11.42 -12.78 -4.30
CA TYR A 197 12.50 -11.80 -4.34
C TYR A 197 12.95 -11.37 -2.95
N MET A 198 12.01 -11.03 -2.05
CA MET A 198 12.34 -10.65 -0.68
C MET A 198 13.03 -11.77 0.09
N ILE A 199 12.50 -13.00 0.01
CA ILE A 199 12.94 -14.14 0.83
C ILE A 199 14.19 -14.79 0.25
N GLU A 200 14.17 -15.13 -1.04
CA GLU A 200 15.21 -15.95 -1.67
C GLU A 200 16.41 -15.07 -2.08
N GLU A 201 16.20 -13.85 -2.57
CA GLU A 201 17.28 -12.99 -3.04
C GLU A 201 17.77 -12.00 -1.98
N LYS A 202 16.85 -11.33 -1.29
CA LYS A 202 17.20 -10.33 -0.28
C LYS A 202 17.36 -10.90 1.13
N LYS A 203 17.10 -12.22 1.30
CA LYS A 203 17.26 -12.96 2.57
C LYS A 203 16.45 -12.36 3.73
N ILE A 204 15.28 -11.81 3.42
CA ILE A 204 14.35 -11.30 4.44
C ILE A 204 13.73 -12.49 5.16
N ARG A 205 13.67 -12.43 6.48
CA ARG A 205 13.25 -13.56 7.32
C ARG A 205 11.92 -13.35 8.03
N LYS A 206 11.48 -12.10 8.13
CA LYS A 206 10.19 -11.74 8.73
C LYS A 206 9.50 -10.73 7.83
N ILE A 207 8.30 -11.04 7.36
CA ILE A 207 7.50 -10.19 6.47
C ILE A 207 6.14 -10.00 7.11
N PHE A 208 5.86 -8.79 7.55
CA PHE A 208 4.57 -8.43 8.11
C PHE A 208 3.57 -8.14 7.00
N LEU A 209 2.38 -8.71 7.10
CA LEU A 209 1.31 -8.51 6.15
C LEU A 209 0.40 -7.36 6.59
N LEU A 210 0.21 -6.41 5.69
CA LEU A 210 -0.67 -5.26 5.88
C LEU A 210 -1.72 -5.19 4.77
N GLY A 211 -2.74 -4.39 5.02
CA GLY A 211 -3.79 -4.11 4.04
C GLY A 211 -4.99 -5.06 4.14
N SER A 212 -6.14 -4.54 3.71
CA SER A 212 -7.43 -5.19 3.96
C SER A 212 -7.66 -6.49 3.18
N ILE A 213 -6.90 -6.71 2.10
CA ILE A 213 -7.06 -7.91 1.27
C ILE A 213 -5.93 -8.93 1.43
N SER A 214 -4.87 -8.61 2.18
CA SER A 214 -3.75 -9.54 2.44
C SER A 214 -4.22 -10.87 3.01
N LYS A 215 -5.16 -10.84 3.96
CA LYS A 215 -5.73 -12.03 4.61
C LYS A 215 -6.38 -13.02 3.63
N PHE A 216 -6.89 -12.54 2.51
CA PHE A 216 -7.50 -13.43 1.52
C PHE A 216 -6.46 -14.17 0.68
N TYR A 217 -5.29 -13.58 0.47
CA TYR A 217 -4.20 -14.21 -0.28
C TYR A 217 -3.48 -15.32 0.49
N ILE A 218 -3.42 -15.24 1.82
CA ILE A 218 -2.70 -16.22 2.68
C ILE A 218 -3.09 -17.66 2.33
N ASN A 219 -4.37 -17.92 2.08
CA ASN A 219 -4.88 -19.25 1.77
C ASN A 219 -4.43 -19.82 0.42
N TYR A 220 -3.83 -19.00 -0.44
CA TYR A 220 -3.42 -19.36 -1.80
C TYR A 220 -1.90 -19.30 -2.00
N ILE A 221 -1.18 -18.67 -1.08
CA ILE A 221 0.28 -18.58 -1.11
C ILE A 221 0.90 -19.95 -0.80
N LYS A 222 1.94 -20.30 -1.55
CA LYS A 222 2.68 -21.56 -1.35
C LYS A 222 3.20 -21.72 0.07
N LYS A 223 3.04 -22.91 0.65
CA LYS A 223 3.44 -23.23 2.03
C LYS A 223 4.87 -22.83 2.36
N LYS A 224 5.80 -22.92 1.38
CA LYS A 224 7.21 -22.56 1.58
C LYS A 224 7.43 -21.10 1.98
N TYR A 225 6.50 -20.18 1.66
CA TYR A 225 6.58 -18.77 2.00
C TYR A 225 5.88 -18.45 3.32
N LEU A 226 4.87 -19.23 3.71
CA LEU A 226 4.02 -18.93 4.89
C LEU A 226 4.82 -18.77 6.18
N LYS A 227 5.89 -19.58 6.37
CA LYS A 227 6.75 -19.52 7.56
C LYS A 227 7.51 -18.18 7.74
N TYR A 228 7.54 -17.32 6.72
CA TYR A 228 8.16 -16.01 6.78
C TYR A 228 7.14 -14.89 7.03
N LEU A 229 5.83 -15.20 6.88
CA LEU A 229 4.76 -14.23 7.00
C LEU A 229 4.32 -14.09 8.45
N ILE A 230 4.19 -12.85 8.90
CA ILE A 230 3.74 -12.49 10.24
C ILE A 230 2.45 -11.69 10.10
N ASN A 231 1.40 -12.18 10.75
CA ASN A 231 0.08 -11.53 10.76
C ASN A 231 -0.15 -10.87 12.12
N GLU A 232 0.72 -9.93 12.47
CA GLU A 232 0.62 -9.11 13.68
C GLU A 232 0.31 -7.67 13.29
N GLU A 233 -0.37 -6.96 14.19
CA GLU A 233 -0.61 -5.54 14.00
C GLU A 233 0.68 -4.75 14.12
N ILE A 234 0.87 -3.84 13.18
CA ILE A 234 1.98 -2.89 13.17
C ILE A 234 1.46 -1.53 13.62
N ASN A 235 2.24 -0.86 14.45
CA ASN A 235 1.99 0.54 14.80
C ASN A 235 2.95 1.48 14.04
N PRO A 236 2.51 2.08 12.92
CA PRO A 236 3.35 3.01 12.14
C PRO A 236 3.75 4.27 12.92
N LEU A 237 2.93 4.70 13.90
CA LEU A 237 3.27 5.85 14.75
C LEU A 237 4.48 5.55 15.64
N LEU A 238 4.56 4.31 16.16
CA LEU A 238 5.75 3.85 16.87
C LEU A 238 6.97 3.85 15.94
N GLY A 239 6.80 3.48 14.68
CA GLY A 239 7.85 3.54 13.67
C GLY A 239 8.35 4.96 13.44
N ALA A 240 7.46 5.92 13.28
CA ALA A 240 7.81 7.34 13.16
C ALA A 240 8.57 7.84 14.40
N LEU A 241 8.13 7.43 15.60
CA LEU A 241 8.80 7.78 16.86
C LEU A 241 10.21 7.18 16.97
N ARG A 242 10.39 5.91 16.60
CA ARG A 242 11.71 5.24 16.56
C ARG A 242 12.69 5.97 15.64
N ILE A 243 12.22 6.40 14.47
CA ILE A 243 13.04 7.18 13.53
C ILE A 243 13.40 8.54 14.15
N ALA A 244 12.46 9.22 14.80
CA ALA A 244 12.71 10.50 15.45
C ALA A 244 13.73 10.39 16.59
N LYS A 245 13.67 9.31 17.37
CA LYS A 245 14.62 8.99 18.47
C LYS A 245 15.95 8.41 18.00
N LYS A 246 16.13 8.17 16.71
CA LYS A 246 17.30 7.49 16.11
C LYS A 246 17.42 5.99 16.47
N ASP A 247 16.38 5.38 17.00
CA ASP A 247 16.32 3.94 17.29
C ASP A 247 16.15 3.09 16.01
N PHE A 248 15.82 3.76 14.90
CA PHE A 248 15.72 3.18 13.58
C PHE A 248 16.40 4.12 12.56
N PRO A 249 17.09 3.59 11.53
CA PRO A 249 17.80 4.43 10.58
C PRO A 249 16.88 5.38 9.81
N LEU A 250 17.44 6.47 9.29
CA LEU A 250 16.73 7.34 8.35
C LEU A 250 16.53 6.61 7.02
N GLU A 251 15.40 6.89 6.38
CA GLU A 251 15.13 6.37 5.04
C GLU A 251 16.09 6.99 4.02
N VAL A 252 16.88 6.15 3.38
CA VAL A 252 17.70 6.54 2.25
C VAL A 252 16.86 6.36 0.99
N LEU A 253 16.46 7.46 0.38
CA LEU A 253 15.87 7.40 -0.96
C LEU A 253 16.98 7.02 -1.93
N ILE A 254 16.77 5.96 -2.67
CA ILE A 254 17.60 5.67 -3.84
C ILE A 254 17.22 6.73 -4.87
N ASN A 255 17.99 7.83 -4.89
CA ASN A 255 17.92 8.79 -5.95
C ASN A 255 18.40 8.08 -7.22
N ASP A 256 17.52 8.05 -8.23
CA ASP A 256 17.85 7.68 -9.60
C ASP A 256 18.77 6.47 -9.78
N LYS A 257 18.26 5.28 -9.45
CA LYS A 257 18.84 4.10 -10.08
C LYS A 257 18.68 4.29 -11.57
N LYS A 258 19.78 4.62 -12.28
CA LYS A 258 19.83 4.49 -13.72
C LYS A 258 19.33 3.09 -14.05
N ILE A 259 18.27 3.02 -14.82
CA ILE A 259 17.84 1.77 -15.44
C ILE A 259 18.94 1.46 -16.46
N HIS A 260 19.76 0.49 -16.17
CA HIS A 260 20.74 -0.05 -17.12
C HIS A 260 20.08 -1.10 -17.98
#